data_923c41aa3a992049fae3209b5d8570c7
#
_entry.id   923c41aa3a992049fae3209b5d8570c7
#
_cell.length_a   1.000
_cell.length_b   1.000
_cell.length_c   1.000
_cell.angle_alpha   90.00
_cell.angle_beta   90.00
_cell.angle_gamma   90.00
#
_symmetry.space_group_name_H-M   'P 1'
#
loop_
_entity.id
_entity.type
_entity.pdbx_description
1 polymer ?
#
loop_
_entity_poly.entity_id
_entity_poly.type
_entity_poly.pdbx_seq_one_letter_code
_entity_poly.pdbx_strand_id
1 'polypeptide(L)'
;MRALGQIFGALLMTATVQAKVLHQTTRVDQTVVHYEVVLPEPYDAQRAYPTILAFGGGPQTLDVVERLIERTFRDQAEQRGYLVVLPVAPGGQLFFEEGAHIFPGFLQQILSTYKVEGGKLLVAGPSNGGISAFYVAARYPDYFRSITAFPGFLPDPTPPLMRAIAGMCIHMFVGEFDELGFDQPMRQEAEVFRRQGLALTYSTEKGQPHRIGTLTGSGAARLFDLFDRDRHGCARS
;
A
#
# COMPACT_ATOMS: atom_id res chain seq x y z
N MET A 1 -19.79 8.78 -64.95
CA MET A 1 -18.56 8.87 -64.18
C MET A 1 -18.92 9.10 -62.73
N ARG A 2 -18.79 8.06 -61.89
CA ARG A 2 -19.09 8.14 -60.40
C ARG A 2 -17.76 8.21 -59.69
N ALA A 3 -17.51 9.29 -58.97
CA ALA A 3 -16.31 9.47 -58.14
C ALA A 3 -16.51 8.69 -56.81
N LEU A 4 -15.64 7.71 -56.54
CA LEU A 4 -15.51 7.08 -55.23
C LEU A 4 -14.74 8.03 -54.30
N GLY A 5 -15.40 8.57 -53.27
CA GLY A 5 -14.75 9.24 -52.18
C GLY A 5 -14.12 8.22 -51.22
N GLN A 6 -12.80 8.22 -51.09
CA GLN A 6 -12.07 7.48 -50.08
C GLN A 6 -12.19 8.23 -48.74
N ILE A 7 -12.84 7.61 -47.77
CA ILE A 7 -12.86 8.10 -46.37
C ILE A 7 -11.58 7.57 -45.71
N PHE A 8 -10.60 8.45 -45.48
CA PHE A 8 -9.46 8.17 -44.62
C PHE A 8 -9.91 8.25 -43.16
N GLY A 9 -10.13 7.10 -42.54
CA GLY A 9 -10.31 7.02 -41.10
C GLY A 9 -8.97 7.26 -40.40
N ALA A 10 -8.82 8.41 -39.73
CA ALA A 10 -7.69 8.66 -38.85
C ALA A 10 -7.84 7.77 -37.62
N LEU A 11 -6.97 6.77 -37.49
CA LEU A 11 -6.84 5.96 -36.27
C LEU A 11 -6.15 6.84 -35.19
N LEU A 12 -6.92 7.40 -34.28
CA LEU A 12 -6.41 8.08 -33.10
C LEU A 12 -5.76 7.03 -32.19
N MET A 13 -4.44 6.90 -32.27
CA MET A 13 -3.66 6.18 -31.25
C MET A 13 -3.71 7.01 -29.97
N THR A 14 -4.56 6.63 -29.04
CA THR A 14 -4.49 7.13 -27.66
C THR A 14 -3.22 6.54 -27.04
N ALA A 15 -2.18 7.36 -26.89
CA ALA A 15 -1.04 6.99 -26.05
C ALA A 15 -1.57 6.76 -24.63
N THR A 16 -1.41 5.54 -24.12
CA THR A 16 -1.68 5.26 -22.72
C THR A 16 -0.65 6.01 -21.89
N VAL A 17 -1.10 7.06 -21.19
CA VAL A 17 -0.30 7.74 -20.19
C VAL A 17 -0.10 6.73 -19.04
N GLN A 18 1.13 6.47 -18.66
CA GLN A 18 1.45 5.51 -17.61
C GLN A 18 2.18 6.23 -16.47
N ALA A 19 1.80 5.94 -15.22
CA ALA A 19 2.41 6.50 -14.02
C ALA A 19 3.95 6.41 -14.07
N LYS A 20 4.59 7.52 -13.74
CA LYS A 20 6.04 7.61 -13.69
C LYS A 20 6.54 6.96 -12.41
N VAL A 21 7.46 6.02 -12.53
CA VAL A 21 8.18 5.44 -11.39
C VAL A 21 9.54 6.11 -11.26
N LEU A 22 9.82 6.64 -10.06
CA LEU A 22 11.08 7.32 -9.76
C LEU A 22 11.83 6.56 -8.68
N HIS A 23 13.06 6.21 -8.95
CA HIS A 23 14.01 5.77 -7.93
C HIS A 23 14.54 6.99 -7.16
N GLN A 24 14.39 6.98 -5.84
CA GLN A 24 14.77 8.05 -4.94
C GLN A 24 15.69 7.55 -3.84
N THR A 25 16.46 8.46 -3.31
CA THR A 25 17.34 8.20 -2.15
C THR A 25 17.22 9.35 -1.18
N THR A 26 17.10 9.03 0.10
CA THR A 26 17.18 10.02 1.18
C THR A 26 18.11 9.51 2.30
N ARG A 27 18.46 10.40 3.21
CA ARG A 27 19.21 10.03 4.41
C ARG A 27 18.35 10.30 5.63
N VAL A 28 18.17 9.26 6.42
CA VAL A 28 17.54 9.35 7.75
C VAL A 28 18.62 9.04 8.78
N ASP A 29 19.01 10.03 9.57
CA ASP A 29 20.17 9.97 10.44
C ASP A 29 21.44 9.53 9.67
N GLN A 30 22.01 8.38 10.00
CA GLN A 30 23.18 7.84 9.30
C GLN A 30 22.82 6.81 8.22
N THR A 31 21.53 6.48 8.07
CA THR A 31 21.07 5.44 7.15
C THR A 31 20.66 6.04 5.81
N VAL A 32 21.20 5.49 4.72
CA VAL A 32 20.73 5.77 3.36
C VAL A 32 19.50 4.90 3.08
N VAL A 33 18.39 5.53 2.75
CA VAL A 33 17.14 4.85 2.43
C VAL A 33 16.86 5.03 0.93
N HIS A 34 16.85 3.92 0.21
CA HIS A 34 16.38 3.85 -1.17
C HIS A 34 14.88 3.61 -1.18
N TYR A 35 14.16 4.25 -2.08
CA TYR A 35 12.72 4.05 -2.22
C TYR A 35 12.23 4.36 -3.63
N GLU A 36 11.17 3.69 -4.05
CA GLU A 36 10.47 3.98 -5.30
C GLU A 36 9.27 4.88 -5.03
N VAL A 37 8.97 5.74 -6.00
CA VAL A 37 7.78 6.60 -5.96
C VAL A 37 7.02 6.47 -7.26
N VAL A 38 5.77 6.05 -7.17
CA VAL A 38 4.82 6.07 -8.29
C VAL A 38 4.11 7.41 -8.29
N LEU A 39 4.28 8.20 -9.33
CA LEU A 39 3.61 9.49 -9.53
C LEU A 39 2.57 9.37 -10.64
N PRO A 40 1.32 9.81 -10.44
CA PRO A 40 0.33 9.87 -11.50
C PRO A 40 0.72 10.95 -12.53
N GLU A 41 0.32 10.78 -13.78
CA GLU A 41 0.54 11.78 -14.83
C GLU A 41 -0.78 12.51 -15.17
N PRO A 42 -0.80 13.85 -15.22
CA PRO A 42 0.29 14.75 -14.86
C PRO A 42 0.44 14.93 -13.32
N TYR A 43 1.67 14.92 -12.84
CA TYR A 43 1.98 15.23 -11.44
C TYR A 43 2.21 16.73 -11.25
N ASP A 44 1.54 17.32 -10.26
CA ASP A 44 1.73 18.70 -9.84
C ASP A 44 2.15 18.75 -8.36
N ALA A 45 3.36 19.21 -8.07
CA ALA A 45 3.89 19.33 -6.71
C ALA A 45 3.09 20.30 -5.81
N GLN A 46 2.24 21.14 -6.38
CA GLN A 46 1.37 22.05 -5.62
C GLN A 46 0.03 21.44 -5.23
N ARG A 47 -0.34 20.30 -5.85
CA ARG A 47 -1.56 19.56 -5.55
C ARG A 47 -1.32 18.54 -4.43
N ALA A 48 -2.31 18.36 -3.55
CA ALA A 48 -2.31 17.28 -2.56
C ALA A 48 -2.84 15.98 -3.19
N TYR A 49 -2.16 14.86 -2.90
CA TYR A 49 -2.51 13.54 -3.42
C TYR A 49 -2.83 12.56 -2.29
N PRO A 50 -3.83 11.70 -2.46
CA PRO A 50 -3.96 10.52 -1.61
C PRO A 50 -2.68 9.70 -1.76
N THR A 51 -2.04 9.38 -0.64
CA THR A 51 -0.70 8.79 -0.65
C THR A 51 -0.66 7.48 0.12
N ILE A 52 -0.13 6.45 -0.51
CA ILE A 52 0.07 5.13 0.07
C ILE A 52 1.55 4.94 0.39
N LEU A 53 1.86 4.58 1.63
CA LEU A 53 3.14 3.97 1.99
C LEU A 53 2.98 2.46 1.84
N ALA A 54 3.67 1.85 0.87
CA ALA A 54 3.55 0.42 0.62
C ALA A 54 4.88 -0.29 0.92
N PHE A 55 4.78 -1.46 1.56
CA PHE A 55 5.93 -2.28 1.88
C PHE A 55 5.97 -3.53 1.02
N GLY A 56 7.15 -3.90 0.52
CA GLY A 56 7.38 -5.15 -0.20
C GLY A 56 7.18 -6.38 0.70
N GLY A 57 6.79 -7.51 0.13
CA GLY A 57 6.82 -8.80 0.83
C GLY A 57 8.24 -9.38 0.92
N GLY A 58 8.38 -10.57 1.52
CA GLY A 58 9.66 -11.28 1.60
C GLY A 58 10.80 -10.41 2.14
N PRO A 59 11.96 -10.36 1.46
CA PRO A 59 13.13 -9.61 1.95
C PRO A 59 13.05 -8.09 1.73
N GLN A 60 11.96 -7.58 1.18
CA GLN A 60 11.74 -6.13 0.94
C GLN A 60 12.86 -5.44 0.13
N THR A 61 13.50 -6.19 -0.77
CA THR A 61 14.54 -5.71 -1.67
C THR A 61 13.97 -4.89 -2.83
N LEU A 62 14.83 -4.17 -3.56
CA LEU A 62 14.41 -3.34 -4.69
C LEU A 62 13.61 -4.12 -5.74
N ASP A 63 14.09 -5.30 -6.13
CA ASP A 63 13.40 -6.14 -7.11
C ASP A 63 12.02 -6.65 -6.63
N VAL A 64 11.83 -6.82 -5.33
CA VAL A 64 10.52 -7.13 -4.74
C VAL A 64 9.60 -5.92 -4.79
N VAL A 65 10.12 -4.75 -4.48
CA VAL A 65 9.40 -3.47 -4.54
C VAL A 65 8.95 -3.18 -5.97
N GLU A 66 9.85 -3.28 -6.95
CA GLU A 66 9.54 -3.07 -8.38
C GLU A 66 8.44 -4.03 -8.87
N ARG A 67 8.54 -5.33 -8.53
CA ARG A 67 7.48 -6.31 -8.87
C ARG A 67 6.14 -5.98 -8.21
N LEU A 68 6.14 -5.47 -6.99
CA LEU A 68 4.91 -5.06 -6.31
C LEU A 68 4.28 -3.84 -6.98
N ILE A 69 5.09 -2.86 -7.40
CA ILE A 69 4.64 -1.71 -8.17
C ILE A 69 3.90 -2.19 -9.43
N GLU A 70 4.57 -2.98 -10.26
CA GLU A 70 4.03 -3.41 -11.55
C GLU A 70 2.78 -4.30 -11.41
N ARG A 71 2.70 -5.12 -10.36
CA ARG A 71 1.60 -6.06 -10.20
C ARG A 71 0.38 -5.48 -9.49
N THR A 72 0.57 -4.44 -8.66
CA THR A 72 -0.49 -4.01 -7.74
C THR A 72 -0.77 -2.52 -7.79
N PHE A 73 0.27 -1.67 -7.87
CA PHE A 73 0.07 -0.25 -7.63
C PHE A 73 0.04 0.62 -8.88
N ARG A 74 0.89 0.37 -9.87
CA ARG A 74 1.15 1.30 -10.97
C ARG A 74 -0.09 1.74 -11.73
N ASP A 75 -0.82 0.78 -12.29
CA ASP A 75 -1.99 1.07 -13.14
C ASP A 75 -3.12 1.74 -12.35
N GLN A 76 -3.35 1.28 -11.12
CA GLN A 76 -4.41 1.83 -10.28
C GLN A 76 -4.04 3.22 -9.74
N ALA A 77 -2.77 3.44 -9.39
CA ALA A 77 -2.27 4.75 -8.97
C ALA A 77 -2.45 5.79 -10.08
N GLU A 78 -2.11 5.42 -11.33
CA GLU A 78 -2.33 6.28 -12.50
C GLU A 78 -3.81 6.59 -12.70
N GLN A 79 -4.65 5.58 -12.76
CA GLN A 79 -6.08 5.73 -13.06
C GLN A 79 -6.82 6.57 -12.01
N ARG A 80 -6.38 6.52 -10.75
CA ARG A 80 -7.08 7.16 -9.61
C ARG A 80 -6.34 8.35 -9.02
N GLY A 81 -5.18 8.69 -9.55
CA GLY A 81 -4.39 9.84 -9.11
C GLY A 81 -3.78 9.67 -7.72
N TYR A 82 -3.26 8.47 -7.41
CA TYR A 82 -2.55 8.19 -6.17
C TYR A 82 -1.05 8.37 -6.31
N LEU A 83 -0.44 8.82 -5.24
CA LEU A 83 1.00 8.75 -5.02
C LEU A 83 1.30 7.51 -4.19
N VAL A 84 2.29 6.70 -4.59
CA VAL A 84 2.69 5.51 -3.83
C VAL A 84 4.18 5.56 -3.54
N VAL A 85 4.56 5.43 -2.28
CA VAL A 85 5.95 5.43 -1.81
C VAL A 85 6.29 4.04 -1.28
N LEU A 86 7.36 3.45 -1.81
CA LEU A 86 7.77 2.09 -1.46
C LEU A 86 9.26 2.07 -1.04
N PRO A 87 9.57 2.04 0.25
CA PRO A 87 10.94 1.94 0.71
C PRO A 87 11.51 0.54 0.48
N VAL A 88 12.82 0.50 0.23
CA VAL A 88 13.66 -0.69 0.18
C VAL A 88 14.28 -0.90 1.55
N ALA A 89 14.23 -2.12 2.07
CA ALA A 89 14.77 -2.45 3.39
C ALA A 89 16.28 -2.13 3.48
N PRO A 90 16.69 -1.21 4.36
CA PRO A 90 18.08 -0.79 4.45
C PRO A 90 18.94 -1.94 4.97
N GLY A 91 20.02 -2.27 4.22
CA GLY A 91 20.89 -3.40 4.58
C GLY A 91 20.20 -4.77 4.62
N GLY A 92 18.99 -4.90 4.00
CA GLY A 92 18.19 -6.13 4.02
C GLY A 92 17.46 -6.37 5.35
N GLN A 93 17.40 -5.37 6.24
CA GLN A 93 16.74 -5.48 7.55
C GLN A 93 15.26 -5.10 7.43
N LEU A 94 14.37 -6.00 7.81
CA LEU A 94 12.92 -5.83 7.65
C LEU A 94 12.38 -4.67 8.50
N PHE A 95 11.34 -3.99 8.00
CA PHE A 95 10.77 -2.81 8.65
C PHE A 95 9.95 -3.10 9.93
N PHE A 96 9.75 -4.35 10.30
CA PHE A 96 9.24 -4.76 11.60
C PHE A 96 10.32 -5.33 12.52
N GLU A 97 11.57 -5.22 12.11
CA GLU A 97 12.79 -5.61 12.83
C GLU A 97 13.72 -4.38 12.89
N GLU A 98 15.03 -4.60 12.74
CA GLU A 98 16.03 -3.54 12.83
C GLU A 98 15.88 -2.44 11.75
N GLY A 99 15.30 -2.75 10.58
CA GLY A 99 14.97 -1.75 9.56
C GLY A 99 13.98 -0.68 10.01
N ALA A 100 13.27 -0.92 11.11
CA ALA A 100 12.34 0.06 11.69
C ALA A 100 13.01 1.33 12.21
N HIS A 101 14.31 1.33 12.44
CA HIS A 101 15.04 2.48 12.98
C HIS A 101 14.94 3.75 12.12
N ILE A 102 14.61 3.62 10.84
CA ILE A 102 14.42 4.79 9.96
C ILE A 102 13.14 5.59 10.27
N PHE A 103 12.20 5.03 11.05
CA PHE A 103 10.99 5.74 11.43
C PHE A 103 11.15 6.43 12.81
N PRO A 104 10.54 7.60 13.01
CA PRO A 104 9.62 8.32 12.12
C PRO A 104 10.30 9.23 11.08
N GLY A 105 11.63 9.32 11.04
CA GLY A 105 12.34 10.24 10.16
C GLY A 105 11.93 10.10 8.69
N PHE A 106 11.79 8.87 8.19
CA PHE A 106 11.35 8.64 6.82
C PHE A 106 9.90 9.11 6.58
N LEU A 107 8.99 8.97 7.55
CA LEU A 107 7.63 9.49 7.44
C LEU A 107 7.61 11.02 7.35
N GLN A 108 8.42 11.70 8.14
CA GLN A 108 8.59 13.15 8.09
C GLN A 108 9.15 13.59 6.74
N GLN A 109 10.12 12.85 6.19
CA GLN A 109 10.66 13.09 4.85
C GLN A 109 9.58 13.01 3.77
N ILE A 110 8.72 11.98 3.80
CA ILE A 110 7.61 11.85 2.85
C ILE A 110 6.68 13.07 2.93
N LEU A 111 6.23 13.44 4.14
CA LEU A 111 5.30 14.54 4.35
C LEU A 111 5.87 15.92 4.02
N SER A 112 7.20 16.09 4.11
CA SER A 112 7.88 17.33 3.72
C SER A 112 8.12 17.43 2.20
N THR A 113 8.27 16.27 1.53
CA THR A 113 8.56 16.23 0.09
C THR A 113 7.29 16.27 -0.76
N TYR A 114 6.24 15.60 -0.31
CA TYR A 114 4.99 15.46 -1.06
C TYR A 114 3.81 16.07 -0.31
N LYS A 115 2.94 16.77 -1.04
CA LYS A 115 1.67 17.23 -0.46
C LYS A 115 0.70 16.06 -0.30
N VAL A 116 0.67 15.47 0.89
CA VAL A 116 -0.21 14.36 1.25
C VAL A 116 -1.60 14.89 1.60
N GLU A 117 -2.64 14.31 1.00
CA GLU A 117 -4.02 14.69 1.27
C GLU A 117 -4.40 14.45 2.74
N GLY A 118 -4.84 15.53 3.40
CA GLY A 118 -5.17 15.50 4.82
C GLY A 118 -4.01 15.18 5.76
N GLY A 119 -2.76 15.22 5.27
CA GLY A 119 -1.55 15.00 6.06
C GLY A 119 -1.39 13.59 6.65
N LYS A 120 -2.19 12.61 6.18
CA LYS A 120 -2.15 11.23 6.67
C LYS A 120 -2.04 10.23 5.53
N LEU A 121 -1.18 9.25 5.70
CA LEU A 121 -0.92 8.18 4.76
C LEU A 121 -1.93 7.02 4.92
N LEU A 122 -2.15 6.30 3.83
CA LEU A 122 -2.66 4.96 3.83
C LEU A 122 -1.45 4.02 3.86
N VAL A 123 -1.47 2.92 4.62
CA VAL A 123 -0.34 1.99 4.62
C VAL A 123 -0.77 0.60 4.18
N ALA A 124 0.06 -0.04 3.34
CA ALA A 124 -0.32 -1.34 2.76
C ALA A 124 0.89 -2.24 2.50
N GLY A 125 0.64 -3.55 2.42
CA GLY A 125 1.66 -4.49 1.96
C GLY A 125 1.23 -5.96 2.04
N PRO A 126 1.89 -6.83 1.24
CA PRO A 126 1.73 -8.27 1.30
C PRO A 126 2.76 -8.91 2.23
N SER A 127 2.37 -9.97 2.97
CA SER A 127 3.30 -10.82 3.73
C SER A 127 4.13 -10.03 4.74
N ASN A 128 5.45 -10.10 4.71
CA ASN A 128 6.33 -9.23 5.53
C ASN A 128 6.01 -7.73 5.35
N GLY A 129 5.52 -7.32 4.17
CA GLY A 129 5.05 -5.96 3.96
C GLY A 129 3.77 -5.64 4.73
N GLY A 130 2.87 -6.60 4.88
CA GLY A 130 1.67 -6.46 5.71
C GLY A 130 2.00 -6.39 7.20
N ILE A 131 2.96 -7.20 7.66
CA ILE A 131 3.50 -7.13 9.03
C ILE A 131 4.15 -5.75 9.26
N SER A 132 4.97 -5.27 8.30
CA SER A 132 5.60 -3.94 8.36
C SER A 132 4.55 -2.81 8.43
N ALA A 133 3.46 -2.92 7.64
CA ALA A 133 2.37 -1.96 7.65
C ALA A 133 1.73 -1.84 9.03
N PHE A 134 1.39 -2.96 9.66
CA PHE A 134 0.88 -2.97 11.02
C PHE A 134 1.88 -2.46 12.03
N TYR A 135 3.14 -2.92 11.94
CA TYR A 135 4.20 -2.54 12.86
C TYR A 135 4.42 -1.04 12.91
N VAL A 136 4.56 -0.42 11.73
CA VAL A 136 4.84 1.02 11.60
C VAL A 136 3.62 1.84 11.99
N ALA A 137 2.42 1.46 11.54
CA ALA A 137 1.20 2.19 11.87
C ALA A 137 0.89 2.16 13.38
N ALA A 138 1.08 1.03 14.06
CA ALA A 138 0.83 0.93 15.48
C ALA A 138 1.82 1.74 16.35
N ARG A 139 3.03 2.00 15.86
CA ARG A 139 4.06 2.79 16.57
C ARG A 139 4.01 4.27 16.24
N TYR A 140 3.51 4.63 15.07
CA TYR A 140 3.44 6.01 14.58
C TYR A 140 2.02 6.35 14.10
N PRO A 141 0.98 6.20 14.96
CA PRO A 141 -0.43 6.24 14.55
C PRO A 141 -0.86 7.59 13.98
N ASP A 142 -0.20 8.67 14.34
CA ASP A 142 -0.56 10.02 13.88
C ASP A 142 -0.33 10.22 12.38
N TYR A 143 0.52 9.40 11.76
CA TYR A 143 0.83 9.46 10.35
C TYR A 143 -0.16 8.72 9.45
N PHE A 144 -1.04 7.86 10.02
CA PHE A 144 -1.83 6.94 9.23
C PHE A 144 -3.34 7.07 9.47
N ARG A 145 -4.12 6.69 8.48
CA ARG A 145 -5.57 6.58 8.55
C ARG A 145 -6.12 5.20 8.24
N SER A 146 -5.36 4.36 7.52
CA SER A 146 -5.75 2.97 7.27
C SER A 146 -4.54 2.04 7.20
N ILE A 147 -4.81 0.74 7.44
CA ILE A 147 -3.86 -0.37 7.31
C ILE A 147 -4.50 -1.41 6.40
N THR A 148 -3.79 -1.83 5.34
CA THR A 148 -4.25 -2.89 4.43
C THR A 148 -3.17 -3.96 4.28
N ALA A 149 -3.43 -5.16 4.80
CA ALA A 149 -2.52 -6.31 4.72
C ALA A 149 -3.11 -7.43 3.84
N PHE A 150 -2.30 -7.96 2.88
CA PHE A 150 -2.75 -8.97 1.92
C PHE A 150 -1.69 -10.04 1.59
N PRO A 151 -1.34 -10.99 2.56
CA PRO A 151 -1.72 -11.05 3.98
C PRO A 151 -0.80 -10.25 4.90
N GLY A 152 -1.09 -10.26 6.20
CA GLY A 152 -0.27 -9.68 7.26
C GLY A 152 -1.04 -9.45 8.55
N PHE A 153 -0.33 -9.27 9.65
CA PHE A 153 -0.89 -9.11 10.99
C PHE A 153 0.00 -8.20 11.84
N LEU A 154 -0.51 -7.75 12.98
CA LEU A 154 0.26 -6.97 13.97
C LEU A 154 1.18 -7.89 14.77
N PRO A 155 2.52 -7.79 14.64
CA PRO A 155 3.40 -8.61 15.43
C PRO A 155 3.33 -8.19 16.92
N ASP A 156 3.25 -9.18 17.81
CA ASP A 156 3.18 -9.01 19.27
C ASP A 156 2.08 -8.02 19.72
N PRO A 157 0.80 -8.30 19.42
CA PRO A 157 -0.30 -7.37 19.70
C PRO A 157 -0.45 -7.13 21.20
N THR A 158 -0.09 -5.95 21.66
CA THR A 158 -0.31 -5.52 23.04
C THR A 158 -1.49 -4.55 23.13
N PRO A 159 -2.16 -4.42 24.28
CA PRO A 159 -3.24 -3.47 24.43
C PRO A 159 -2.90 -2.01 24.04
N PRO A 160 -1.71 -1.47 24.34
CA PRO A 160 -1.32 -0.15 23.85
C PRO A 160 -1.25 -0.06 22.32
N LEU A 161 -0.63 -1.04 21.63
CA LEU A 161 -0.52 -1.06 20.16
C LEU A 161 -1.90 -1.19 19.49
N MET A 162 -2.79 -2.02 20.04
CA MET A 162 -4.16 -2.14 19.53
C MET A 162 -4.95 -0.85 19.71
N ARG A 163 -4.81 -0.16 20.84
CA ARG A 163 -5.43 1.18 21.02
C ARG A 163 -4.89 2.21 20.05
N ALA A 164 -3.60 2.16 19.71
CA ALA A 164 -3.00 3.09 18.77
C ALA A 164 -3.63 3.03 17.37
N ILE A 165 -4.02 1.84 16.91
CA ILE A 165 -4.65 1.64 15.60
C ILE A 165 -6.18 1.68 15.61
N ALA A 166 -6.82 1.84 16.79
CA ALA A 166 -8.27 1.75 16.92
C ALA A 166 -9.07 2.80 16.12
N GLY A 167 -8.43 3.92 15.76
CA GLY A 167 -9.03 4.96 14.92
C GLY A 167 -8.80 4.78 13.42
N MET A 168 -8.13 3.71 13.00
CA MET A 168 -7.80 3.44 11.60
C MET A 168 -8.79 2.48 10.97
N CYS A 169 -8.94 2.56 9.64
CA CYS A 169 -9.61 1.52 8.86
C CYS A 169 -8.63 0.35 8.68
N ILE A 170 -9.03 -0.84 9.05
CA ILE A 170 -8.16 -2.02 9.00
C ILE A 170 -8.74 -3.02 7.99
N HIS A 171 -7.90 -3.44 7.03
CA HIS A 171 -8.27 -4.42 6.03
C HIS A 171 -7.25 -5.56 6.03
N MET A 172 -7.74 -6.78 6.23
CA MET A 172 -6.92 -7.99 6.29
C MET A 172 -7.45 -9.01 5.29
N PHE A 173 -6.62 -9.42 4.35
CA PHE A 173 -6.92 -10.45 3.36
C PHE A 173 -5.94 -11.60 3.50
N VAL A 174 -6.45 -12.84 3.50
CA VAL A 174 -5.62 -14.05 3.55
C VAL A 174 -6.12 -15.07 2.54
N GLY A 175 -5.23 -15.81 1.90
CA GLY A 175 -5.60 -16.89 1.01
C GLY A 175 -6.21 -18.07 1.78
N GLU A 176 -7.22 -18.73 1.21
CA GLU A 176 -7.82 -19.95 1.79
C GLU A 176 -6.79 -21.08 1.94
N PHE A 177 -5.82 -21.12 1.02
CA PHE A 177 -4.74 -22.12 0.97
C PHE A 177 -3.38 -21.48 1.24
N ASP A 178 -3.32 -20.57 2.22
CA ASP A 178 -2.07 -19.92 2.61
C ASP A 178 -1.08 -20.95 3.17
N GLU A 179 -0.11 -21.34 2.34
CA GLU A 179 0.88 -22.36 2.64
C GLU A 179 1.97 -21.89 3.63
N LEU A 180 2.03 -20.60 3.93
CA LEU A 180 2.97 -20.05 4.91
C LEU A 180 2.34 -19.86 6.30
N GLY A 181 1.07 -20.28 6.46
CA GLY A 181 0.41 -20.34 7.76
C GLY A 181 -0.07 -19.00 8.31
N PHE A 182 -0.30 -18.01 7.47
CA PHE A 182 -0.85 -16.72 7.89
C PHE A 182 -2.34 -16.76 8.26
N ASP A 183 -3.09 -17.76 7.78
CA ASP A 183 -4.54 -17.86 7.95
C ASP A 183 -4.96 -17.96 9.42
N GLN A 184 -4.27 -18.78 10.21
CA GLN A 184 -4.62 -18.99 11.61
C GLN A 184 -4.33 -17.76 12.48
N PRO A 185 -3.10 -17.17 12.51
CA PRO A 185 -2.82 -15.99 13.31
C PRO A 185 -3.69 -14.79 12.89
N MET A 186 -3.90 -14.56 11.59
CA MET A 186 -4.75 -13.47 11.11
C MET A 186 -6.20 -13.63 11.53
N ARG A 187 -6.74 -14.85 11.52
CA ARG A 187 -8.11 -15.13 11.97
C ARG A 187 -8.27 -14.84 13.47
N GLN A 188 -7.33 -15.32 14.28
CA GLN A 188 -7.33 -15.09 15.72
C GLN A 188 -7.24 -13.59 16.03
N GLU A 189 -6.37 -12.87 15.36
CA GLU A 189 -6.22 -11.43 15.55
C GLU A 189 -7.47 -10.67 15.11
N ALA A 190 -8.07 -11.03 13.97
CA ALA A 190 -9.31 -10.43 13.49
C ALA A 190 -10.46 -10.59 14.52
N GLU A 191 -10.54 -11.73 15.23
CA GLU A 191 -11.51 -11.91 16.32
C GLU A 191 -11.21 -10.99 17.50
N VAL A 192 -9.93 -10.80 17.84
CA VAL A 192 -9.52 -9.85 18.90
C VAL A 192 -9.91 -8.43 18.51
N PHE A 193 -9.59 -8.00 17.29
CA PHE A 193 -9.93 -6.66 16.80
C PHE A 193 -11.43 -6.40 16.81
N ARG A 194 -12.26 -7.37 16.36
CA ARG A 194 -13.72 -7.25 16.42
C ARG A 194 -14.24 -7.10 17.85
N ARG A 195 -13.73 -7.92 18.79
CA ARG A 195 -14.13 -7.82 20.20
C ARG A 195 -13.80 -6.46 20.83
N GLN A 196 -12.77 -5.80 20.30
CA GLN A 196 -12.37 -4.46 20.74
C GLN A 196 -13.04 -3.32 19.97
N GLY A 197 -13.92 -3.64 19.00
CA GLY A 197 -14.66 -2.64 18.22
C GLY A 197 -13.83 -1.88 17.21
N LEU A 198 -12.71 -2.45 16.73
CA LEU A 198 -11.93 -1.84 15.67
C LEU A 198 -12.68 -1.90 14.33
N ALA A 199 -12.51 -0.87 13.49
CA ALA A 199 -13.08 -0.81 12.14
C ALA A 199 -12.33 -1.79 11.20
N LEU A 200 -12.75 -3.06 11.22
CA LEU A 200 -12.08 -4.17 10.55
C LEU A 200 -12.90 -4.76 9.41
N THR A 201 -12.28 -4.86 8.24
CA THR A 201 -12.67 -5.79 7.17
C THR A 201 -11.68 -6.96 7.16
N TYR A 202 -12.18 -8.19 7.33
CA TYR A 202 -11.38 -9.41 7.22
C TYR A 202 -11.99 -10.31 6.13
N SER A 203 -11.18 -10.77 5.20
CA SER A 203 -11.59 -11.65 4.09
C SER A 203 -10.64 -12.83 3.93
N THR A 204 -11.22 -14.04 3.87
CA THR A 204 -10.52 -15.22 3.37
C THR A 204 -10.80 -15.32 1.87
N GLU A 205 -9.76 -15.21 1.05
CA GLU A 205 -9.83 -15.23 -0.41
C GLU A 205 -9.90 -16.68 -0.90
N LYS A 206 -11.09 -17.07 -1.37
CA LYS A 206 -11.39 -18.45 -1.76
C LYS A 206 -10.48 -18.94 -2.91
N GLY A 207 -9.91 -20.12 -2.74
CA GLY A 207 -9.03 -20.73 -3.75
C GLY A 207 -7.67 -20.06 -3.90
N GLN A 208 -7.32 -19.09 -3.06
CA GLN A 208 -6.05 -18.37 -3.17
C GLN A 208 -4.98 -18.93 -2.23
N PRO A 209 -3.71 -19.03 -2.69
CA PRO A 209 -2.56 -19.33 -1.87
C PRO A 209 -2.10 -18.08 -1.10
N HIS A 210 -0.92 -18.13 -0.45
CA HIS A 210 -0.30 -17.00 0.23
C HIS A 210 -0.20 -15.75 -0.66
N ARG A 211 0.21 -15.92 -1.92
CA ARG A 211 0.18 -14.84 -2.90
C ARG A 211 -1.23 -14.71 -3.50
N ILE A 212 -1.98 -13.75 -3.03
CA ILE A 212 -3.38 -13.55 -3.39
C ILE A 212 -3.49 -12.94 -4.79
N GLY A 213 -3.70 -13.77 -5.81
CA GLY A 213 -3.79 -13.35 -7.22
C GLY A 213 -5.01 -12.44 -7.50
N THR A 214 -6.09 -12.62 -6.75
CA THR A 214 -7.31 -11.79 -6.87
C THR A 214 -7.16 -10.35 -6.38
N LEU A 215 -5.99 -10.00 -5.82
CA LEU A 215 -5.63 -8.64 -5.37
C LEU A 215 -4.46 -8.04 -6.19
N THR A 216 -4.13 -8.64 -7.33
CA THR A 216 -3.08 -8.16 -8.24
C THR A 216 -3.60 -7.98 -9.66
N GLY A 217 -2.87 -7.29 -10.53
CA GLY A 217 -3.33 -6.96 -11.88
C GLY A 217 -4.66 -6.21 -11.85
N SER A 218 -5.65 -6.65 -12.63
CA SER A 218 -6.99 -6.05 -12.61
C SER A 218 -7.69 -6.17 -11.25
N GLY A 219 -7.36 -7.19 -10.46
CA GLY A 219 -7.90 -7.39 -9.11
C GLY A 219 -7.41 -6.37 -8.08
N ALA A 220 -6.31 -5.67 -8.35
CA ALA A 220 -5.80 -4.60 -7.50
C ALA A 220 -6.80 -3.45 -7.32
N ALA A 221 -7.74 -3.28 -8.25
CA ALA A 221 -8.84 -2.31 -8.13
C ALA A 221 -9.59 -2.45 -6.79
N ARG A 222 -9.75 -3.67 -6.26
CA ARG A 222 -10.40 -3.93 -4.96
C ARG A 222 -9.68 -3.28 -3.79
N LEU A 223 -8.33 -3.24 -3.82
CA LEU A 223 -7.54 -2.55 -2.79
C LEU A 223 -7.75 -1.03 -2.90
N PHE A 224 -7.76 -0.50 -4.11
CA PHE A 224 -7.95 0.92 -4.33
C PHE A 224 -9.37 1.39 -4.03
N ASP A 225 -10.39 0.54 -4.19
CA ASP A 225 -11.76 0.82 -3.73
C ASP A 225 -11.84 0.98 -2.21
N LEU A 226 -10.98 0.28 -1.45
CA LEU A 226 -10.83 0.48 -0.01
C LEU A 226 -10.11 1.81 0.26
N PHE A 227 -8.99 2.07 -0.41
CA PHE A 227 -8.23 3.31 -0.23
C PHE A 227 -9.08 4.55 -0.54
N ASP A 228 -9.91 4.52 -1.60
CA ASP A 228 -10.83 5.60 -1.93
C ASP A 228 -11.86 5.88 -0.83
N ARG A 229 -12.34 4.85 -0.15
CA ARG A 229 -13.22 5.01 1.02
C ARG A 229 -12.48 5.54 2.23
N ASP A 230 -11.33 4.97 2.53
CA ASP A 230 -10.55 5.25 3.74
C ASP A 230 -10.00 6.68 3.79
N ARG A 231 -9.71 7.27 2.62
CA ARG A 231 -9.24 8.68 2.56
C ARG A 231 -10.24 9.69 3.14
N HIS A 232 -11.51 9.28 3.27
CA HIS A 232 -12.58 10.10 3.86
C HIS A 232 -12.98 9.68 5.27
N GLY A 233 -12.30 8.67 5.84
CA GLY A 233 -12.56 8.10 7.16
C GLY A 233 -13.28 6.75 7.10
N CYS A 234 -13.18 5.99 8.19
CA CYS A 234 -13.76 4.66 8.27
C CYS A 234 -15.28 4.74 8.35
N ALA A 235 -15.98 3.96 7.54
CA ALA A 235 -17.39 3.70 7.77
C ALA A 235 -17.48 2.94 9.11
N ARG A 236 -18.09 3.54 10.12
CA ARG A 236 -18.45 2.83 11.35
C ARG A 236 -19.59 1.89 10.99
N SER A 237 -19.29 0.59 11.02
CA SER A 237 -20.31 -0.47 10.88
C SER A 237 -21.25 -0.49 12.09
#